data_ed928f49be585b91d7fe9c3b988c3831
#
_entry.id   ed928f49be585b91d7fe9c3b988c3831
#
_cell.length_a   1.000
_cell.length_b   1.000
_cell.length_c   1.000
_cell.angle_alpha   90.00
_cell.angle_beta   90.00
_cell.angle_gamma   90.00
#
_symmetry.space_group_name_H-M   'P 1'
#
loop_
_entity.id
_entity.type
_entity.pdbx_description
1 polymer ?
#
loop_
_entity_poly.entity_id
_entity_poly.type
_entity_poly.pdbx_seq_one_letter_code
_entity_poly.pdbx_strand_id
1 'polypeptide(L)'
;RGEGLALGFSHLTDEAVSAGRLLAVLPADLPRLSVADIGCGTGTWLAAALATGTTTAFGIEGAWVTPAMLDDPRIDFTPHDLEQRFSGPRVDLALSLEVAEHLSPARAQSFVADLVALAPAVLFSAAIPGQGGVGHSNEQWQSWWAAHFATHGYAAHDIIRPAIWADEAIPAWYRQNTVLYLDVPTATRLGLTPTNPALLDTVHPAFWSRANRELAYANALPESEVLKQQAAQQQQ
;
A
#
# COMPACT_ATOMS: atom_id res chain seq x y z
N ARG A 1 -27.90 14.66 1.16
CA ARG A 1 -26.69 15.52 1.11
C ARG A 1 -26.24 15.75 2.56
N GLY A 2 -25.30 14.97 3.09
CA GLY A 2 -24.78 15.17 4.45
C GLY A 2 -24.10 13.98 5.11
N GLU A 3 -24.02 12.81 4.47
CA GLU A 3 -23.45 11.61 5.11
C GLU A 3 -22.00 11.27 4.68
N GLY A 4 -21.43 12.01 3.71
CA GLY A 4 -20.07 11.72 3.20
C GLY A 4 -18.91 12.28 4.03
N LEU A 5 -19.14 13.24 4.93
CA LEU A 5 -18.07 13.91 5.68
C LEU A 5 -17.69 13.23 7.02
N ALA A 6 -18.59 12.42 7.60
CA ALA A 6 -18.33 11.80 8.90
C ALA A 6 -17.45 10.53 8.81
N LEU A 7 -17.42 9.87 7.66
CA LEU A 7 -16.57 8.69 7.43
C LEU A 7 -15.09 9.04 7.21
N GLY A 8 -14.79 10.27 6.76
CA GLY A 8 -13.42 10.71 6.45
C GLY A 8 -12.52 10.92 7.67
N PHE A 9 -13.06 11.36 8.80
CA PHE A 9 -12.25 11.72 9.97
C PHE A 9 -11.76 10.52 10.81
N SER A 10 -12.52 9.42 10.86
CA SER A 10 -12.07 8.22 11.59
C SER A 10 -10.93 7.49 10.86
N HIS A 11 -10.92 7.50 9.53
CA HIS A 11 -9.87 6.86 8.74
C HIS A 11 -8.54 7.60 8.83
N LEU A 12 -8.52 8.93 8.91
CA LEU A 12 -7.30 9.74 9.00
C LEU A 12 -6.53 9.50 10.31
N THR A 13 -7.22 9.31 11.44
CA THR A 13 -6.56 8.99 12.71
C THR A 13 -5.96 7.58 12.71
N ASP A 14 -6.63 6.62 12.08
CA ASP A 14 -6.14 5.24 11.95
C ASP A 14 -4.92 5.18 11.01
N GLU A 15 -4.91 5.99 9.95
CA GLU A 15 -3.80 6.04 9.00
C GLU A 15 -2.53 6.65 9.62
N ALA A 16 -2.63 7.74 10.38
CA ALA A 16 -1.49 8.35 11.07
C ALA A 16 -0.88 7.40 12.11
N VAL A 17 -1.71 6.63 12.84
CA VAL A 17 -1.24 5.59 13.76
C VAL A 17 -0.52 4.48 12.99
N SER A 18 -1.09 4.03 11.88
CA SER A 18 -0.49 3.02 11.00
C SER A 18 0.86 3.46 10.46
N ALA A 19 0.94 4.70 9.96
CA ALA A 19 2.18 5.27 9.44
C ALA A 19 3.28 5.31 10.50
N GLY A 20 2.99 5.82 11.69
CA GLY A 20 3.96 5.87 12.79
C GLY A 20 4.46 4.48 13.19
N ARG A 21 3.57 3.50 13.29
CA ARG A 21 3.92 2.11 13.68
C ARG A 21 4.68 1.37 12.61
N LEU A 22 4.27 1.48 11.34
CA LEU A 22 4.98 0.84 10.23
C LEU A 22 6.38 1.43 10.01
N LEU A 23 6.52 2.75 10.06
CA LEU A 23 7.83 3.40 9.94
C LEU A 23 8.76 3.04 11.10
N ALA A 24 8.22 2.77 12.30
CA ALA A 24 9.00 2.38 13.47
C ALA A 24 9.58 0.96 13.38
N VAL A 25 8.98 0.05 12.60
CA VAL A 25 9.48 -1.33 12.43
C VAL A 25 10.41 -1.49 11.22
N LEU A 26 10.65 -0.43 10.44
CA LEU A 26 11.69 -0.44 9.41
C LEU A 26 13.07 -0.63 10.05
N PRO A 27 14.02 -1.30 9.36
CA PRO A 27 15.39 -1.46 9.85
C PRO A 27 15.98 -0.11 10.28
N ALA A 28 16.60 -0.07 11.46
CA ALA A 28 17.15 1.17 12.02
C ALA A 28 18.19 1.83 11.10
N ASP A 29 19.01 0.98 10.43
CA ASP A 29 20.07 1.41 9.50
C ASP A 29 19.57 1.65 8.07
N LEU A 30 18.28 1.51 7.80
CA LEU A 30 17.70 1.88 6.51
C LEU A 30 17.68 3.41 6.39
N PRO A 31 18.37 4.02 5.42
CA PRO A 31 18.30 5.45 5.20
C PRO A 31 16.88 5.89 4.87
N ARG A 32 16.45 7.00 5.46
CA ARG A 32 15.15 7.63 5.22
C ARG A 32 15.17 9.12 5.50
N LEU A 33 16.30 9.76 5.20
CA LEU A 33 16.39 11.22 5.25
C LEU A 33 15.54 11.88 4.16
N SER A 34 15.36 11.17 3.04
CA SER A 34 14.49 11.56 1.94
C SER A 34 13.50 10.45 1.64
N VAL A 35 12.20 10.79 1.60
CA VAL A 35 11.10 9.85 1.38
C VAL A 35 10.19 10.36 0.27
N ALA A 36 9.82 9.49 -0.66
CA ALA A 36 8.74 9.73 -1.63
C ALA A 36 7.54 8.84 -1.32
N ASP A 37 6.33 9.36 -1.50
CA ASP A 37 5.09 8.60 -1.36
C ASP A 37 4.25 8.76 -2.62
N ILE A 38 3.98 7.64 -3.27
CA ILE A 38 3.30 7.55 -4.56
C ILE A 38 1.89 7.03 -4.34
N GLY A 39 0.91 7.90 -4.55
CA GLY A 39 -0.45 7.74 -4.08
C GLY A 39 -0.59 8.25 -2.64
N CYS A 40 -0.01 9.43 -2.37
CA CYS A 40 0.21 9.91 -1.00
C CYS A 40 -1.06 10.41 -0.29
N GLY A 41 -2.20 10.50 -0.97
CA GLY A 41 -3.39 11.13 -0.39
C GLY A 41 -3.07 12.53 0.15
N THR A 42 -3.46 12.82 1.38
CA THR A 42 -3.13 14.10 2.05
C THR A 42 -1.71 14.12 2.65
N GLY A 43 -0.90 13.09 2.42
CA GLY A 43 0.50 13.04 2.86
C GLY A 43 0.69 12.58 4.30
N THR A 44 -0.24 11.82 4.87
CA THR A 44 -0.18 11.32 6.25
C THR A 44 1.10 10.51 6.52
N TRP A 45 1.50 9.66 5.58
CA TRP A 45 2.73 8.87 5.70
C TRP A 45 3.99 9.74 5.65
N LEU A 46 3.99 10.75 4.79
CA LEU A 46 5.09 11.71 4.69
C LEU A 46 5.18 12.60 5.94
N ALA A 47 4.04 13.04 6.49
CA ALA A 47 4.01 13.79 7.74
C ALA A 47 4.56 12.97 8.91
N ALA A 48 4.21 11.67 8.99
CA ALA A 48 4.77 10.75 9.99
C ALA A 48 6.29 10.55 9.80
N ALA A 49 6.77 10.44 8.56
CA ALA A 49 8.19 10.34 8.26
C ALA A 49 8.94 11.62 8.69
N LEU A 50 8.41 12.81 8.36
CA LEU A 50 8.95 14.10 8.77
C LEU A 50 9.02 14.28 10.28
N ALA A 51 8.04 13.72 11.02
CA ALA A 51 8.04 13.74 12.49
C ALA A 51 9.13 12.84 13.10
N THR A 52 9.65 11.86 12.35
CA THR A 52 10.66 10.90 12.81
C THR A 52 12.07 11.13 12.26
N GLY A 53 12.31 12.27 11.60
CA GLY A 53 13.65 12.69 11.19
C GLY A 53 13.91 12.73 9.69
N THR A 54 12.93 12.42 8.85
CA THR A 54 12.99 12.70 7.40
C THR A 54 13.11 14.21 7.20
N THR A 55 13.98 14.64 6.31
CA THR A 55 14.23 16.05 6.00
C THR A 55 13.65 16.48 4.66
N THR A 56 13.45 15.52 3.74
CA THR A 56 12.86 15.75 2.42
C THR A 56 11.72 14.78 2.20
N ALA A 57 10.53 15.30 1.96
CA ALA A 57 9.30 14.54 1.71
C ALA A 57 8.71 14.95 0.37
N PHE A 58 8.52 13.99 -0.53
CA PHE A 58 7.98 14.19 -1.87
C PHE A 58 6.73 13.34 -2.07
N GLY A 59 5.61 13.96 -2.45
CA GLY A 59 4.32 13.30 -2.65
C GLY A 59 3.83 13.41 -4.08
N ILE A 60 3.31 12.32 -4.62
CA ILE A 60 2.55 12.30 -5.89
C ILE A 60 1.16 11.75 -5.62
N GLU A 61 0.14 12.48 -6.09
CA GLU A 61 -1.26 12.07 -6.02
C GLU A 61 -2.06 12.71 -7.15
N GLY A 62 -3.26 12.23 -7.41
CA GLY A 62 -4.16 12.82 -8.40
C GLY A 62 -4.51 14.28 -8.11
N ALA A 63 -4.94 15.00 -9.15
CA ALA A 63 -5.26 16.43 -9.08
C ALA A 63 -6.44 16.80 -8.16
N TRP A 64 -7.11 15.82 -7.56
CA TRP A 64 -8.13 16.03 -6.51
C TRP A 64 -7.54 16.42 -5.16
N VAL A 65 -6.24 16.15 -4.93
CA VAL A 65 -5.49 16.66 -3.77
C VAL A 65 -4.83 17.98 -4.15
N THR A 66 -4.89 18.92 -3.25
CA THR A 66 -4.23 20.24 -3.41
C THR A 66 -3.24 20.48 -2.27
N PRO A 67 -2.23 21.34 -2.45
CA PRO A 67 -1.25 21.62 -1.38
C PRO A 67 -1.87 22.08 -0.06
N ALA A 68 -3.05 22.71 -0.10
CA ALA A 68 -3.76 23.16 1.11
C ALA A 68 -4.40 22.00 1.92
N MET A 69 -4.50 20.82 1.33
CA MET A 69 -5.04 19.62 1.97
C MET A 69 -3.96 18.75 2.63
N LEU A 70 -2.68 19.07 2.42
CA LEU A 70 -1.57 18.27 2.94
C LEU A 70 -1.45 18.41 4.46
N ASP A 71 -1.17 17.29 5.13
CA ASP A 71 -1.03 17.18 6.58
C ASP A 71 0.24 17.90 7.11
N ASP A 72 1.22 18.12 6.24
CA ASP A 72 2.43 18.87 6.57
C ASP A 72 2.84 19.79 5.39
N PRO A 73 3.02 21.11 5.62
CA PRO A 73 3.37 22.05 4.56
C PRO A 73 4.80 21.88 3.99
N ARG A 74 5.62 21.04 4.60
CA ARG A 74 6.97 20.72 4.12
C ARG A 74 6.99 19.68 3.02
N ILE A 75 5.84 19.06 2.71
CA ILE A 75 5.73 18.07 1.65
C ILE A 75 5.80 18.78 0.30
N ASP A 76 6.79 18.40 -0.51
CA ASP A 76 6.87 18.80 -1.92
C ASP A 76 5.89 17.92 -2.72
N PHE A 77 4.80 18.53 -3.21
CA PHE A 77 3.68 17.83 -3.80
C PHE A 77 3.57 18.06 -5.31
N THR A 78 3.39 16.99 -6.05
CA THR A 78 3.15 17.03 -7.49
C THR A 78 1.83 16.33 -7.83
N PRO A 79 0.83 17.04 -8.38
CA PRO A 79 -0.39 16.40 -8.89
C PRO A 79 -0.07 15.62 -10.16
N HIS A 80 -0.46 14.33 -10.22
CA HIS A 80 -0.21 13.47 -11.36
C HIS A 80 -1.22 12.33 -11.46
N ASP A 81 -1.57 11.92 -12.68
CA ASP A 81 -2.35 10.72 -12.94
C ASP A 81 -1.42 9.50 -12.91
N LEU A 82 -1.57 8.63 -11.91
CA LEU A 82 -0.71 7.45 -11.71
C LEU A 82 -0.90 6.35 -12.77
N GLU A 83 -1.94 6.43 -13.60
CA GLU A 83 -2.04 5.59 -14.81
C GLU A 83 -0.98 5.98 -15.85
N GLN A 84 -0.41 7.16 -15.76
CA GLN A 84 0.69 7.62 -16.60
C GLN A 84 2.04 7.38 -15.91
N ARG A 85 3.12 7.33 -16.73
CA ARG A 85 4.48 7.27 -16.22
C ARG A 85 4.81 8.53 -15.45
N PHE A 86 5.46 8.39 -14.31
CA PHE A 86 5.93 9.51 -13.49
C PHE A 86 7.44 9.43 -13.25
N SER A 87 7.99 10.54 -12.83
CA SER A 87 9.38 10.66 -12.35
C SER A 87 9.42 11.66 -11.18
N GLY A 88 10.48 11.57 -10.40
CA GLY A 88 10.67 12.44 -9.26
C GLY A 88 12.14 12.47 -8.81
N PRO A 89 12.44 13.14 -7.71
CA PRO A 89 13.77 13.14 -7.13
C PRO A 89 14.15 11.73 -6.68
N ARG A 90 15.43 11.40 -6.74
CA ARG A 90 15.92 10.17 -6.13
C ARG A 90 15.96 10.34 -4.61
N VAL A 91 15.38 9.38 -3.92
CA VAL A 91 15.20 9.38 -2.46
C VAL A 91 15.77 8.11 -1.83
N ASP A 92 15.84 8.07 -0.50
CA ASP A 92 16.30 6.89 0.23
C ASP A 92 15.24 5.79 0.30
N LEU A 93 13.96 6.18 0.43
CA LEU A 93 12.82 5.27 0.58
C LEU A 93 11.64 5.78 -0.25
N ALA A 94 11.05 4.93 -1.06
CA ALA A 94 9.76 5.18 -1.69
C ALA A 94 8.66 4.38 -0.98
N LEU A 95 7.50 4.99 -0.82
CA LEU A 95 6.28 4.38 -0.33
C LEU A 95 5.28 4.26 -1.49
N SER A 96 4.50 3.19 -1.51
CA SER A 96 3.26 3.08 -2.29
C SER A 96 2.38 2.05 -1.60
N LEU A 97 1.38 2.52 -0.88
CA LEU A 97 0.62 1.71 0.06
C LEU A 97 -0.87 1.74 -0.26
N GLU A 98 -1.43 0.59 -0.67
CA GLU A 98 -2.82 0.41 -1.10
C GLU A 98 -3.17 1.34 -2.28
N VAL A 99 -2.35 1.33 -3.33
CA VAL A 99 -2.47 2.16 -4.53
C VAL A 99 -2.54 1.33 -5.81
N ALA A 100 -1.67 0.34 -5.94
CA ALA A 100 -1.46 -0.36 -7.21
C ALA A 100 -2.65 -1.23 -7.63
N GLU A 101 -3.51 -1.63 -6.70
CA GLU A 101 -4.78 -2.32 -6.96
C GLU A 101 -5.83 -1.44 -7.64
N HIS A 102 -5.69 -0.12 -7.56
CA HIS A 102 -6.57 0.84 -8.26
C HIS A 102 -6.12 1.13 -9.69
N LEU A 103 -4.88 0.80 -10.02
CA LEU A 103 -4.32 1.00 -11.36
C LEU A 103 -4.71 -0.16 -12.29
N SER A 104 -4.75 0.12 -13.59
CA SER A 104 -4.99 -0.93 -14.58
C SER A 104 -3.90 -2.02 -14.53
N PRO A 105 -4.23 -3.30 -14.80
CA PRO A 105 -3.22 -4.36 -14.84
C PRO A 105 -2.08 -4.08 -15.83
N ALA A 106 -2.36 -3.38 -16.93
CA ALA A 106 -1.37 -2.98 -17.92
C ALA A 106 -0.31 -2.00 -17.37
N ARG A 107 -0.67 -1.22 -16.34
CA ARG A 107 0.21 -0.24 -15.70
C ARG A 107 1.23 -0.89 -14.74
N ALA A 108 0.93 -2.06 -14.20
CA ALA A 108 1.68 -2.66 -13.09
C ALA A 108 3.20 -2.72 -13.30
N GLN A 109 3.66 -3.29 -14.43
CA GLN A 109 5.09 -3.40 -14.70
C GLN A 109 5.78 -2.04 -14.76
N SER A 110 5.17 -1.08 -15.44
CA SER A 110 5.73 0.26 -15.57
C SER A 110 5.62 1.07 -14.26
N PHE A 111 4.61 0.80 -13.44
CA PHE A 111 4.47 1.41 -12.11
C PHE A 111 5.61 0.98 -11.19
N VAL A 112 5.89 -0.32 -11.13
CA VAL A 112 7.06 -0.84 -10.38
C VAL A 112 8.36 -0.24 -10.93
N ALA A 113 8.53 -0.12 -12.26
CA ALA A 113 9.71 0.52 -12.85
C ALA A 113 9.87 1.97 -12.41
N ASP A 114 8.78 2.72 -12.29
CA ASP A 114 8.81 4.11 -11.81
C ASP A 114 9.20 4.17 -10.31
N LEU A 115 8.65 3.28 -9.47
CA LEU A 115 8.98 3.21 -8.04
C LEU A 115 10.46 2.93 -7.81
N VAL A 116 11.02 1.91 -8.46
CA VAL A 116 12.44 1.53 -8.29
C VAL A 116 13.40 2.56 -8.88
N ALA A 117 12.96 3.39 -9.83
CA ALA A 117 13.73 4.51 -10.32
C ALA A 117 13.90 5.61 -9.27
N LEU A 118 12.97 5.73 -8.31
CA LEU A 118 13.02 6.74 -7.26
C LEU A 118 13.92 6.35 -6.09
N ALA A 119 13.97 5.07 -5.69
CA ALA A 119 14.62 4.71 -4.42
C ALA A 119 15.22 3.30 -4.45
N PRO A 120 16.31 3.06 -3.70
CA PRO A 120 16.90 1.72 -3.52
C PRO A 120 16.07 0.83 -2.58
N ALA A 121 15.11 1.42 -1.86
CA ALA A 121 14.17 0.75 -0.97
C ALA A 121 12.75 1.19 -1.28
N VAL A 122 11.83 0.25 -1.39
CA VAL A 122 10.39 0.52 -1.63
C VAL A 122 9.57 -0.23 -0.59
N LEU A 123 8.81 0.50 0.21
CA LEU A 123 7.77 -0.07 1.06
C LEU A 123 6.47 -0.09 0.26
N PHE A 124 5.97 -1.28 0.00
CA PHE A 124 4.88 -1.48 -0.94
C PHE A 124 3.77 -2.33 -0.34
N SER A 125 2.53 -1.95 -0.58
CA SER A 125 1.37 -2.80 -0.34
C SER A 125 0.33 -2.63 -1.44
N ALA A 126 -0.39 -3.70 -1.73
CA ALA A 126 -1.54 -3.70 -2.62
C ALA A 126 -2.48 -4.84 -2.24
N ALA A 127 -3.78 -4.65 -2.48
CA ALA A 127 -4.81 -5.62 -2.16
C ALA A 127 -4.62 -6.95 -2.89
N ILE A 128 -4.81 -8.05 -2.14
CA ILE A 128 -4.79 -9.41 -2.69
C ILE A 128 -6.13 -9.77 -3.34
N PRO A 129 -6.17 -10.80 -4.22
CA PRO A 129 -7.41 -11.26 -4.85
C PRO A 129 -8.51 -11.59 -3.84
N GLY A 130 -9.67 -10.96 -4.01
CA GLY A 130 -10.83 -11.13 -3.14
C GLY A 130 -10.80 -10.32 -1.84
N GLN A 131 -9.83 -9.43 -1.66
CA GLN A 131 -9.84 -8.50 -0.52
C GLN A 131 -11.02 -7.53 -0.61
N GLY A 132 -11.36 -7.10 -1.81
CA GLY A 132 -12.42 -6.14 -2.08
C GLY A 132 -12.07 -4.73 -1.65
N GLY A 133 -12.69 -3.78 -2.29
CA GLY A 133 -12.50 -2.35 -2.05
C GLY A 133 -13.16 -1.56 -3.18
N VAL A 134 -13.34 -0.27 -2.96
CA VAL A 134 -13.93 0.61 -3.97
C VAL A 134 -12.88 0.93 -5.04
N GLY A 135 -13.19 0.62 -6.29
CA GLY A 135 -12.31 0.92 -7.43
C GLY A 135 -11.11 -0.03 -7.59
N HIS A 136 -11.09 -1.19 -6.91
CA HIS A 136 -10.06 -2.20 -7.14
C HIS A 136 -10.25 -2.82 -8.53
N SER A 137 -9.26 -2.69 -9.39
CA SER A 137 -9.24 -3.25 -10.75
C SER A 137 -8.10 -4.24 -10.97
N ASN A 138 -7.12 -4.30 -10.04
CA ASN A 138 -5.90 -5.08 -10.17
C ASN A 138 -5.47 -5.69 -8.82
N GLU A 139 -6.34 -6.45 -8.18
CA GLU A 139 -5.98 -7.23 -7.00
C GLU A 139 -5.05 -8.38 -7.40
N GLN A 140 -3.84 -8.43 -6.85
CA GLN A 140 -2.81 -9.40 -7.20
C GLN A 140 -2.13 -9.94 -5.94
N TRP A 141 -1.64 -11.20 -6.02
CA TRP A 141 -0.85 -11.79 -4.95
C TRP A 141 0.48 -11.07 -4.75
N GLN A 142 0.99 -11.09 -3.53
CA GLN A 142 2.29 -10.46 -3.22
C GLN A 142 3.45 -11.07 -4.04
N SER A 143 3.40 -12.38 -4.34
CA SER A 143 4.38 -13.05 -5.22
C SER A 143 4.36 -12.51 -6.65
N TRP A 144 3.19 -12.10 -7.15
CA TRP A 144 3.04 -11.50 -8.46
C TRP A 144 3.73 -10.13 -8.53
N TRP A 145 3.54 -9.29 -7.52
CA TRP A 145 4.25 -8.01 -7.40
C TRP A 145 5.76 -8.24 -7.24
N ALA A 146 6.17 -9.22 -6.42
CA ALA A 146 7.58 -9.57 -6.24
C ALA A 146 8.26 -9.98 -7.56
N ALA A 147 7.54 -10.64 -8.47
CA ALA A 147 8.07 -10.96 -9.80
C ALA A 147 8.36 -9.70 -10.63
N HIS A 148 7.50 -8.66 -10.55
CA HIS A 148 7.77 -7.38 -11.22
C HIS A 148 8.97 -6.66 -10.62
N PHE A 149 9.09 -6.57 -9.30
CA PHE A 149 10.26 -6.00 -8.62
C PHE A 149 11.56 -6.74 -8.99
N ALA A 150 11.51 -8.06 -9.10
CA ALA A 150 12.67 -8.89 -9.44
C ALA A 150 13.21 -8.59 -10.85
N THR A 151 12.38 -8.18 -11.82
CA THR A 151 12.84 -7.76 -13.15
C THR A 151 13.76 -6.53 -13.12
N HIS A 152 13.74 -5.79 -12.02
CA HIS A 152 14.58 -4.61 -11.78
C HIS A 152 15.70 -4.85 -10.76
N GLY A 153 15.93 -6.11 -10.36
CA GLY A 153 16.98 -6.47 -9.40
C GLY A 153 16.63 -6.18 -7.94
N TYR A 154 15.33 -6.00 -7.63
CA TYR A 154 14.84 -5.86 -6.25
C TYR A 154 14.29 -7.19 -5.75
N ALA A 155 14.51 -7.47 -4.48
CA ALA A 155 13.99 -8.64 -3.81
C ALA A 155 13.03 -8.25 -2.67
N ALA A 156 12.04 -9.09 -2.43
CA ALA A 156 11.12 -8.95 -1.30
C ALA A 156 11.81 -9.35 0.00
N HIS A 157 11.63 -8.55 1.04
CA HIS A 157 12.06 -8.81 2.41
C HIS A 157 10.83 -8.68 3.33
N ASP A 158 10.21 -9.81 3.64
CA ASP A 158 8.98 -9.87 4.46
C ASP A 158 9.32 -9.79 5.95
N ILE A 159 9.88 -8.67 6.35
CA ILE A 159 10.25 -8.38 7.74
C ILE A 159 9.21 -7.47 8.43
N ILE A 160 8.38 -6.80 7.64
CA ILE A 160 7.39 -5.85 8.16
C ILE A 160 6.16 -6.59 8.67
N ARG A 161 5.56 -7.48 7.86
CA ARG A 161 4.33 -8.19 8.22
C ARG A 161 4.45 -8.95 9.54
N PRO A 162 5.50 -9.76 9.80
CA PRO A 162 5.66 -10.44 11.09
C PRO A 162 5.72 -9.48 12.29
N ALA A 163 6.30 -8.28 12.12
CA ALA A 163 6.44 -7.30 13.18
C ALA A 163 5.11 -6.60 13.55
N ILE A 164 4.19 -6.48 12.62
CA ILE A 164 2.90 -5.78 12.80
C ILE A 164 1.69 -6.70 12.78
N TRP A 165 1.85 -8.01 12.55
CA TRP A 165 0.78 -8.96 12.27
C TRP A 165 -0.35 -8.96 13.30
N ALA A 166 0.00 -8.87 14.57
CA ALA A 166 -0.94 -8.89 15.68
C ALA A 166 -1.33 -7.48 16.19
N ASP A 167 -0.82 -6.42 15.59
CA ASP A 167 -1.08 -5.05 16.04
C ASP A 167 -2.45 -4.56 15.54
N GLU A 168 -3.47 -4.72 16.36
CA GLU A 168 -4.85 -4.34 16.02
C GLU A 168 -5.07 -2.82 15.80
N ALA A 169 -4.11 -1.99 16.19
CA ALA A 169 -4.15 -0.55 15.87
C ALA A 169 -3.75 -0.25 14.43
N ILE A 170 -3.26 -1.25 13.69
CA ILE A 170 -2.98 -1.17 12.26
C ILE A 170 -4.08 -1.92 11.51
N PRO A 171 -4.75 -1.33 10.52
CA PRO A 171 -5.73 -2.01 9.68
C PRO A 171 -5.20 -3.31 9.06
N ALA A 172 -6.08 -4.31 8.95
CA ALA A 172 -5.68 -5.65 8.51
C ALA A 172 -5.04 -5.69 7.12
N TRP A 173 -5.40 -4.76 6.22
CA TRP A 173 -4.83 -4.68 4.89
C TRP A 173 -3.33 -4.31 4.92
N TYR A 174 -2.90 -3.34 5.73
CA TYR A 174 -1.47 -3.06 5.87
C TYR A 174 -0.71 -4.24 6.51
N ARG A 175 -1.30 -4.87 7.53
CA ARG A 175 -0.70 -6.04 8.19
C ARG A 175 -0.52 -7.24 7.25
N GLN A 176 -1.41 -7.37 6.27
CA GLN A 176 -1.39 -8.45 5.27
C GLN A 176 -0.48 -8.14 4.08
N ASN A 177 -0.52 -6.91 3.58
CA ASN A 177 -0.04 -6.60 2.24
C ASN A 177 1.36 -5.98 2.23
N THR A 178 1.82 -5.38 3.35
CA THR A 178 3.03 -4.54 3.35
C THR A 178 4.31 -5.38 3.29
N VAL A 179 5.08 -5.20 2.22
CA VAL A 179 6.38 -5.85 1.99
C VAL A 179 7.43 -4.79 1.68
N LEU A 180 8.64 -4.97 2.21
CA LEU A 180 9.79 -4.13 1.88
C LEU A 180 10.55 -4.75 0.71
N TYR A 181 10.75 -3.99 -0.38
CA TYR A 181 11.56 -4.36 -1.53
C TYR A 181 12.87 -3.59 -1.52
N LEU A 182 13.98 -4.28 -1.67
CA LEU A 182 15.32 -3.68 -1.63
C LEU A 182 16.12 -4.09 -2.86
N ASP A 183 16.96 -3.17 -3.36
CA ASP A 183 18.01 -3.52 -4.28
C ASP A 183 19.11 -4.34 -3.56
N VAL A 184 19.93 -5.06 -4.33
CA VAL A 184 20.98 -5.95 -3.79
C VAL A 184 21.99 -5.20 -2.91
N PRO A 185 22.51 -4.01 -3.28
CA PRO A 185 23.43 -3.27 -2.43
C PRO A 185 22.83 -2.88 -1.06
N THR A 186 21.58 -2.42 -1.05
CA THR A 186 20.90 -2.01 0.18
C THR A 186 20.62 -3.21 1.08
N ALA A 187 20.11 -4.31 0.52
CA ALA A 187 19.88 -5.54 1.28
C ALA A 187 21.17 -6.08 1.90
N THR A 188 22.27 -6.08 1.14
CA THR A 188 23.59 -6.52 1.60
C THR A 188 24.09 -5.65 2.77
N ARG A 189 23.99 -4.33 2.65
CA ARG A 189 24.40 -3.39 3.70
C ARG A 189 23.60 -3.58 4.98
N LEU A 190 22.31 -3.89 4.86
CA LEU A 190 21.42 -4.14 6.00
C LEU A 190 21.54 -5.58 6.56
N GLY A 191 22.30 -6.46 5.92
CA GLY A 191 22.43 -7.86 6.32
C GLY A 191 21.12 -8.65 6.16
N LEU A 192 20.23 -8.24 5.26
CA LEU A 192 18.93 -8.86 5.06
C LEU A 192 18.96 -9.91 3.96
N THR A 193 18.39 -11.07 4.25
CA THR A 193 18.20 -12.15 3.28
C THR A 193 16.84 -11.98 2.58
N PRO A 194 16.78 -12.14 1.26
CA PRO A 194 15.51 -12.13 0.53
C PRO A 194 14.55 -13.22 1.00
N THR A 195 13.28 -12.89 1.08
CA THR A 195 12.20 -13.86 1.33
C THR A 195 11.92 -14.66 0.06
N ASN A 196 11.74 -15.97 0.19
CA ASN A 196 11.29 -16.80 -0.91
C ASN A 196 9.89 -16.31 -1.39
N PRO A 197 9.72 -15.90 -2.65
CA PRO A 197 8.45 -15.40 -3.16
C PRO A 197 7.27 -16.36 -2.96
N ALA A 198 7.50 -17.67 -2.96
CA ALA A 198 6.46 -18.68 -2.70
C ALA A 198 5.86 -18.62 -1.28
N LEU A 199 6.49 -17.88 -0.35
CA LEU A 199 6.01 -17.71 1.02
C LEU A 199 5.31 -16.35 1.22
N LEU A 200 5.23 -15.51 0.19
CA LEU A 200 4.65 -14.17 0.31
C LEU A 200 3.13 -14.18 0.32
N ASP A 201 2.50 -15.14 -0.36
CA ASP A 201 1.05 -15.19 -0.55
C ASP A 201 0.36 -15.67 0.74
N THR A 202 0.08 -14.72 1.61
CA THR A 202 -0.44 -14.98 2.96
C THR A 202 -1.73 -14.19 3.15
N VAL A 203 -2.75 -14.84 3.71
CA VAL A 203 -4.03 -14.20 4.08
C VAL A 203 -4.08 -13.98 5.59
N HIS A 204 -4.31 -12.73 5.99
CA HIS A 204 -4.46 -12.41 7.41
C HIS A 204 -5.78 -13.00 7.97
N PRO A 205 -5.77 -13.57 9.20
CA PRO A 205 -6.96 -14.19 9.78
C PRO A 205 -8.21 -13.31 9.82
N ALA A 206 -8.06 -11.98 9.88
CA ALA A 206 -9.18 -11.05 9.83
C ALA A 206 -9.93 -11.11 8.50
N PHE A 207 -9.23 -11.22 7.36
CA PHE A 207 -9.83 -11.38 6.03
C PHE A 207 -10.41 -12.79 5.86
N TRP A 208 -9.69 -13.81 6.27
CA TRP A 208 -10.18 -15.18 6.25
C TRP A 208 -11.50 -15.33 7.01
N SER A 209 -11.58 -14.78 8.21
CA SER A 209 -12.78 -14.81 9.04
C SER A 209 -13.94 -14.03 8.43
N ARG A 210 -13.66 -12.91 7.74
CA ARG A 210 -14.67 -12.15 7.00
C ARG A 210 -15.21 -12.95 5.84
N ALA A 211 -14.36 -13.50 4.97
CA ALA A 211 -14.75 -14.30 3.83
C ALA A 211 -15.59 -15.53 4.23
N ASN A 212 -15.23 -16.22 5.31
CA ASN A 212 -16.00 -17.34 5.85
C ASN A 212 -17.38 -16.91 6.38
N ARG A 213 -17.51 -15.75 7.01
CA ARG A 213 -18.82 -15.23 7.44
C ARG A 213 -19.70 -14.87 6.24
N GLU A 214 -19.13 -14.25 5.23
CA GLU A 214 -19.84 -13.91 3.99
C GLU A 214 -20.32 -15.17 3.24
N LEU A 215 -19.47 -16.19 3.16
CA LEU A 215 -19.81 -17.48 2.58
C LEU A 215 -20.91 -18.21 3.37
N ALA A 216 -20.80 -18.23 4.70
CA ALA A 216 -21.81 -18.84 5.57
C ALA A 216 -23.16 -18.11 5.44
N TYR A 217 -23.15 -16.78 5.35
CA TYR A 217 -24.33 -15.98 5.12
C TYR A 217 -24.94 -16.29 3.75
N ALA A 218 -24.14 -16.30 2.67
CA ALA A 218 -24.61 -16.61 1.33
C ALA A 218 -25.23 -18.01 1.24
N ASN A 219 -24.62 -19.01 1.88
CA ASN A 219 -25.14 -20.38 1.92
C ASN A 219 -26.44 -20.52 2.76
N ALA A 220 -26.71 -19.59 3.67
CA ALA A 220 -27.93 -19.56 4.46
C ALA A 220 -29.11 -18.84 3.75
N LEU A 221 -28.83 -18.10 2.66
CA LEU A 221 -29.87 -17.41 1.92
C LEU A 221 -30.69 -18.38 1.05
N PRO A 222 -32.01 -18.19 0.91
CA PRO A 222 -32.79 -18.87 -0.10
C PRO A 222 -32.23 -18.61 -1.51
N GLU A 223 -32.27 -19.60 -2.39
CA GLU A 223 -31.74 -19.50 -3.75
C GLU A 223 -32.28 -18.30 -4.54
N SER A 224 -33.55 -17.93 -4.30
CA SER A 224 -34.18 -16.75 -4.89
C SER A 224 -33.55 -15.42 -4.47
N GLU A 225 -33.00 -15.32 -3.26
CA GLU A 225 -32.34 -14.12 -2.77
C GLU A 225 -30.89 -14.01 -3.32
N VAL A 226 -30.20 -15.14 -3.45
CA VAL A 226 -28.87 -15.22 -4.08
C VAL A 226 -28.92 -14.72 -5.51
N LEU A 227 -29.90 -15.19 -6.28
CA LEU A 227 -30.10 -14.76 -7.68
C LEU A 227 -30.42 -13.27 -7.80
N LYS A 228 -31.19 -12.67 -6.88
CA LYS A 228 -31.45 -11.24 -6.86
C LYS A 228 -30.20 -10.41 -6.59
N GLN A 229 -29.35 -10.84 -5.65
CA GLN A 229 -28.11 -10.16 -5.32
C GLN A 229 -27.11 -10.22 -6.48
N GLN A 230 -26.96 -11.37 -7.14
CA GLN A 230 -26.11 -11.52 -8.32
C GLN A 230 -26.58 -10.65 -9.50
N ALA A 231 -27.89 -10.55 -9.73
CA ALA A 231 -28.43 -9.69 -10.78
C ALA A 231 -28.19 -8.19 -10.49
N ALA A 232 -28.24 -7.77 -9.22
CA ALA A 232 -27.97 -6.39 -8.82
C ALA A 232 -26.49 -6.01 -8.97
N GLN A 233 -25.55 -6.94 -8.74
CA GLN A 233 -24.12 -6.72 -8.92
C GLN A 233 -23.69 -6.63 -10.40
N GLN A 234 -24.42 -7.24 -11.32
CA GLN A 234 -24.15 -7.17 -12.76
C GLN A 234 -24.65 -5.86 -13.41
N GLN A 235 -25.37 -5.03 -12.68
CA GLN A 235 -25.93 -3.76 -13.17
C GLN A 235 -25.17 -2.52 -12.67
N GLN A 236 -24.08 -2.70 -11.92
CA GLN A 236 -23.16 -1.65 -11.45
C GLN A 236 -21.85 -1.67 -12.25
#